data_8e396cfdc1d3ffc2d5840479aad49a10
#
_entry.id   8e396cfdc1d3ffc2d5840479aad49a10
#
_cell.length_a   1.000
_cell.length_b   1.000
_cell.length_c   1.000
_cell.angle_alpha   90.00
_cell.angle_beta   90.00
_cell.angle_gamma   90.00
#
_symmetry.space_group_name_H-M   'P 1'
#
loop_
_entity.id
_entity.type
_entity.pdbx_description
1 polymer ?
#
loop_
_entity_poly.entity_id
_entity_poly.type
_entity_poly.pdbx_seq_one_letter_code
_entity_poly.pdbx_strand_id
1 'polypeptide(L)'
;MNLILASGSPRRHELLTRAQLDFTVMSVDIDETPHVNESPKDYIERMVASKAEAALEQLNKKLNKKLNDRQTDLSASLIILTADTIGVLADGKTVLVKPDSREDAYRMWQQMSDDTHPVWTAVQAPQVSLHAKAANHPSHKPVLQIVSQQQITERTDVTFIPLTEEMMQNYWDSGEPADKAGGYGIQGLGAAWVSRINGSYTNVVGLPLAQTVALIKNITAISANDKA
;
A
#
# COMPACT_ATOMS: atom_id res chain seq x y z
N MET A 1 -17.23 -6.20 11.17
CA MET A 1 -15.83 -6.52 10.81
C MET A 1 -15.01 -5.27 11.03
N ASN A 2 -13.86 -5.35 11.68
CA ASN A 2 -13.00 -4.18 11.88
C ASN A 2 -11.89 -4.21 10.84
N LEU A 3 -11.85 -3.19 9.97
CA LEU A 3 -10.80 -3.00 8.96
C LEU A 3 -9.88 -1.86 9.41
N ILE A 4 -8.58 -2.09 9.38
CA ILE A 4 -7.57 -1.04 9.60
C ILE A 4 -6.79 -0.84 8.31
N LEU A 5 -6.77 0.37 7.78
CA LEU A 5 -5.85 0.79 6.74
C LEU A 5 -4.52 1.20 7.40
N ALA A 6 -3.51 0.36 7.30
CA ALA A 6 -2.16 0.66 7.78
C ALA A 6 -1.36 1.42 6.69
N SER A 7 -1.77 2.64 6.42
CA SER A 7 -1.16 3.52 5.42
C SER A 7 -1.49 4.98 5.70
N GLY A 8 -0.49 5.86 5.59
CA GLY A 8 -0.66 7.31 5.64
C GLY A 8 -1.07 7.95 4.31
N SER A 9 -1.28 7.17 3.23
CA SER A 9 -1.60 7.71 1.91
C SER A 9 -3.03 8.25 1.84
N PRO A 10 -3.23 9.57 1.57
CA PRO A 10 -4.56 10.15 1.41
C PRO A 10 -5.34 9.53 0.23
N ARG A 11 -4.64 9.15 -0.83
CA ARG A 11 -5.22 8.54 -2.02
C ARG A 11 -5.84 7.18 -1.73
N ARG A 12 -5.19 6.34 -0.93
CA ARG A 12 -5.72 5.03 -0.50
C ARG A 12 -6.94 5.19 0.41
N HIS A 13 -6.88 6.17 1.33
CA HIS A 13 -8.02 6.52 2.17
C HIS A 13 -9.23 6.92 1.31
N GLU A 14 -9.04 7.80 0.34
CA GLU A 14 -10.11 8.25 -0.56
C GLU A 14 -10.72 7.09 -1.36
N LEU A 15 -9.89 6.19 -1.91
CA LEU A 15 -10.36 5.04 -2.68
C LEU A 15 -11.21 4.09 -1.84
N LEU A 16 -10.80 3.77 -0.60
CA LEU A 16 -11.60 2.94 0.29
C LEU A 16 -12.90 3.63 0.72
N THR A 17 -12.88 4.94 0.95
CA THR A 17 -14.08 5.74 1.26
C THR A 17 -15.06 5.71 0.08
N ARG A 18 -14.58 5.86 -1.15
CA ARG A 18 -15.42 5.74 -2.36
C ARG A 18 -16.02 4.35 -2.54
N ALA A 19 -15.34 3.31 -2.05
CA ALA A 19 -15.87 1.94 -2.01
C ALA A 19 -16.87 1.71 -0.88
N GLN A 20 -17.18 2.74 -0.06
CA GLN A 20 -18.11 2.67 1.08
C GLN A 20 -17.70 1.60 2.11
N LEU A 21 -16.41 1.42 2.32
CA LEU A 21 -15.88 0.53 3.35
C LEU A 21 -15.69 1.32 4.65
N ASP A 22 -16.15 0.73 5.76
CA ASP A 22 -15.85 1.26 7.08
C ASP A 22 -14.46 0.78 7.53
N PHE A 23 -13.58 1.72 7.84
CA PHE A 23 -12.22 1.43 8.28
C PHE A 23 -11.67 2.50 9.22
N THR A 24 -10.65 2.13 9.98
CA THR A 24 -9.81 3.08 10.73
C THR A 24 -8.43 3.18 10.09
N VAL A 25 -7.75 4.31 10.31
CA VAL A 25 -6.41 4.55 9.75
C VAL A 25 -5.36 4.39 10.84
N MET A 26 -4.25 3.76 10.48
CA MET A 26 -3.05 3.66 11.31
C MET A 26 -1.82 3.95 10.46
N SER A 27 -0.99 4.88 10.90
CA SER A 27 0.32 5.10 10.27
C SER A 27 1.31 4.06 10.77
N VAL A 28 2.09 3.51 9.84
CA VAL A 28 3.23 2.63 10.13
C VAL A 28 4.45 3.18 9.44
N ASP A 29 5.60 3.03 10.08
CA ASP A 29 6.90 3.40 9.57
C ASP A 29 7.79 2.15 9.52
N ILE A 30 8.46 1.95 8.40
CA ILE A 30 9.35 0.80 8.14
C ILE A 30 10.58 1.28 7.37
N ASP A 31 11.62 0.48 7.37
CA ASP A 31 12.74 0.66 6.46
C ASP A 31 12.33 0.27 5.03
N GLU A 32 12.28 1.26 4.14
CA GLU A 32 11.94 1.08 2.73
C GLU A 32 13.19 0.91 1.83
N THR A 33 14.37 0.71 2.40
CA THR A 33 15.61 0.51 1.63
C THR A 33 15.54 -0.78 0.80
N PRO A 34 15.75 -0.72 -0.53
CA PRO A 34 15.83 -1.92 -1.37
C PRO A 34 17.01 -2.80 -0.99
N HIS A 35 16.83 -4.12 -1.04
CA HIS A 35 17.92 -5.07 -0.87
C HIS A 35 18.76 -5.17 -2.15
N VAL A 36 20.02 -5.58 -2.00
CA VAL A 36 20.91 -5.81 -3.13
C VAL A 36 20.32 -6.86 -4.06
N ASN A 37 20.20 -6.55 -5.36
CA ASN A 37 19.60 -7.41 -6.39
C ASN A 37 18.14 -7.82 -6.15
N GLU A 38 17.40 -7.09 -5.34
CA GLU A 38 15.97 -7.32 -5.14
C GLU A 38 15.20 -6.92 -6.41
N SER A 39 14.33 -7.81 -6.91
CA SER A 39 13.47 -7.45 -8.03
C SER A 39 12.40 -6.44 -7.61
N PRO A 40 11.89 -5.59 -8.51
CA PRO A 40 10.79 -4.65 -8.17
C PRO A 40 9.58 -5.36 -7.57
N LYS A 41 9.28 -6.58 -8.00
CA LYS A 41 8.17 -7.38 -7.47
C LYS A 41 8.46 -7.82 -6.04
N ASP A 42 9.63 -8.41 -5.80
CA ASP A 42 9.99 -8.88 -4.45
C ASP A 42 10.06 -7.71 -3.46
N TYR A 43 10.59 -6.57 -3.92
CA TYR A 43 10.64 -5.34 -3.14
C TYR A 43 9.24 -4.91 -2.67
N ILE A 44 8.29 -4.76 -3.59
CA ILE A 44 6.95 -4.25 -3.24
C ILE A 44 6.17 -5.25 -2.38
N GLU A 45 6.35 -6.55 -2.61
CA GLU A 45 5.73 -7.61 -1.82
C GLU A 45 6.30 -7.64 -0.40
N ARG A 46 7.61 -7.43 -0.25
CA ARG A 46 8.26 -7.25 1.06
C ARG A 46 7.77 -6.01 1.78
N MET A 47 7.60 -4.88 1.07
CA MET A 47 7.11 -3.63 1.68
C MET A 47 5.74 -3.81 2.33
N VAL A 48 4.79 -4.45 1.65
CA VAL A 48 3.46 -4.66 2.23
C VAL A 48 3.49 -5.64 3.40
N ALA A 49 4.35 -6.66 3.36
CA ALA A 49 4.53 -7.59 4.45
C ALA A 49 5.13 -6.91 5.69
N SER A 50 6.21 -6.15 5.52
CA SER A 50 6.84 -5.37 6.61
C SER A 50 5.88 -4.35 7.22
N LYS A 51 5.07 -3.68 6.40
CA LYS A 51 4.02 -2.76 6.89
C LYS A 51 2.96 -3.50 7.72
N ALA A 52 2.58 -4.72 7.32
CA ALA A 52 1.61 -5.53 8.07
C ALA A 52 2.18 -6.01 9.42
N GLU A 53 3.43 -6.43 9.45
CA GLU A 53 4.13 -6.82 10.69
C GLU A 53 4.26 -5.64 11.65
N ALA A 54 4.69 -4.47 11.17
CA ALA A 54 4.79 -3.25 11.97
C ALA A 54 3.42 -2.81 12.54
N ALA A 55 2.35 -2.95 11.74
CA ALA A 55 1.00 -2.67 12.19
C ALA A 55 0.56 -3.62 13.30
N LEU A 56 0.79 -4.92 13.12
CA LEU A 56 0.49 -5.93 14.12
C LEU A 56 1.24 -5.70 15.44
N GLU A 57 2.52 -5.35 15.36
CA GLU A 57 3.34 -5.02 16.53
C GLU A 57 2.79 -3.80 17.28
N GLN A 58 2.42 -2.72 16.57
CA GLN A 58 1.81 -1.54 17.19
C GLN A 58 0.47 -1.87 17.86
N LEU A 59 -0.37 -2.72 17.23
CA LEU A 59 -1.63 -3.17 17.80
C LEU A 59 -1.40 -3.99 19.08
N ASN A 60 -0.42 -4.89 19.09
CA ASN A 60 -0.05 -5.65 20.28
C ASN A 60 0.46 -4.75 21.42
N LYS A 61 1.25 -3.73 21.13
CA LYS A 61 1.69 -2.73 22.11
C LYS A 61 0.49 -1.97 22.72
N LYS A 62 -0.47 -1.54 21.86
CA LYS A 62 -1.70 -0.87 22.31
C LYS A 62 -2.60 -1.79 23.13
N LEU A 63 -2.75 -3.06 22.73
CA LEU A 63 -3.49 -4.07 23.47
C LEU A 63 -2.93 -4.27 24.87
N ASN A 64 -1.62 -4.47 24.99
CA ASN A 64 -0.96 -4.65 26.27
C ASN A 64 -1.14 -3.45 27.22
N LYS A 65 -1.19 -2.23 26.70
CA LYS A 65 -1.48 -1.03 27.48
C LYS A 65 -2.92 -1.03 28.00
N LYS A 66 -3.92 -1.31 27.11
CA LYS A 66 -5.35 -1.35 27.49
C LYS A 66 -5.71 -2.47 28.47
N LEU A 67 -5.05 -3.63 28.37
CA LEU A 67 -5.27 -4.73 29.32
C LEU A 67 -4.86 -4.35 30.76
N ASN A 68 -3.88 -3.49 30.92
CA ASN A 68 -3.52 -2.95 32.22
C ASN A 68 -4.64 -2.02 32.78
N ASP A 69 -5.43 -1.40 31.89
CA ASP A 69 -6.52 -0.47 32.23
C ASP A 69 -7.92 -1.14 32.31
N ARG A 70 -8.01 -2.48 32.29
CA ARG A 70 -9.23 -3.29 32.40
C ARG A 70 -10.37 -2.99 31.42
N GLN A 71 -10.08 -2.47 30.22
CA GLN A 71 -11.06 -2.17 29.18
C GLN A 71 -10.68 -2.83 27.85
N THR A 72 -11.19 -4.03 27.56
CA THR A 72 -11.09 -4.57 26.18
C THR A 72 -12.19 -5.59 25.90
N ASP A 73 -13.08 -5.22 24.97
CA ASP A 73 -13.89 -6.17 24.21
C ASP A 73 -13.16 -6.43 22.89
N LEU A 74 -12.45 -7.55 22.78
CA LEU A 74 -11.61 -7.94 21.64
C LEU A 74 -12.08 -9.23 20.96
N SER A 75 -13.38 -9.49 21.00
CA SER A 75 -13.96 -10.69 20.38
C SER A 75 -14.09 -10.60 18.84
N ALA A 76 -13.83 -9.43 18.25
CA ALA A 76 -14.00 -9.20 16.81
C ALA A 76 -12.73 -9.54 16.01
N SER A 77 -12.90 -10.32 14.94
CA SER A 77 -11.88 -10.48 13.89
C SER A 77 -11.51 -9.13 13.27
N LEU A 78 -10.22 -8.86 13.15
CA LEU A 78 -9.66 -7.63 12.63
C LEU A 78 -8.88 -7.93 11.35
N ILE A 79 -9.05 -7.13 10.31
CA ILE A 79 -8.23 -7.17 9.08
C ILE A 79 -7.32 -5.93 9.06
N ILE A 80 -6.03 -6.16 8.85
CA ILE A 80 -5.05 -5.10 8.60
C ILE A 80 -4.83 -5.03 7.09
N LEU A 81 -5.10 -3.90 6.46
CA LEU A 81 -4.86 -3.67 5.05
C LEU A 81 -3.61 -2.83 4.88
N THR A 82 -2.62 -3.36 4.20
CA THR A 82 -1.42 -2.66 3.79
C THR A 82 -1.32 -2.60 2.29
N ALA A 83 -0.72 -1.55 1.77
CA ALA A 83 -0.44 -1.42 0.34
C ALA A 83 0.84 -0.63 0.11
N ASP A 84 1.51 -0.93 -1.00
CA ASP A 84 2.62 -0.15 -1.51
C ASP A 84 2.55 -0.02 -3.03
N THR A 85 3.12 1.06 -3.58
CA THR A 85 3.02 1.37 -5.02
C THR A 85 4.35 1.88 -5.52
N ILE A 86 4.85 1.28 -6.58
CA ILE A 86 6.06 1.68 -7.29
C ILE A 86 5.80 1.87 -8.77
N GLY A 87 6.49 2.81 -9.39
CA GLY A 87 6.72 2.81 -10.82
C GLY A 87 8.01 2.05 -11.12
N VAL A 88 8.09 1.46 -12.30
CA VAL A 88 9.28 0.78 -12.79
C VAL A 88 9.54 1.27 -14.22
N LEU A 89 10.79 1.53 -14.60
CA LEU A 89 11.10 1.89 -15.99
C LEU A 89 10.80 0.73 -16.94
N ALA A 90 10.77 1.03 -18.23
CA ALA A 90 10.55 0.05 -19.32
C ALA A 90 11.58 -1.10 -19.31
N ASP A 91 12.75 -0.92 -18.68
CA ASP A 91 13.76 -1.97 -18.49
C ASP A 91 13.31 -3.10 -17.56
N GLY A 92 12.18 -2.92 -16.84
CA GLY A 92 11.61 -3.87 -15.89
C GLY A 92 12.42 -4.06 -14.61
N LYS A 93 13.42 -3.22 -14.35
CA LYS A 93 14.37 -3.35 -13.23
C LYS A 93 14.51 -2.09 -12.38
N THR A 94 14.55 -0.93 -13.02
CA THR A 94 14.76 0.35 -12.35
C THR A 94 13.48 0.82 -11.69
N VAL A 95 13.45 0.80 -10.36
CA VAL A 95 12.34 1.33 -9.57
C VAL A 95 12.39 2.85 -9.57
N LEU A 96 11.27 3.47 -9.90
CA LEU A 96 11.09 4.91 -9.85
C LEU A 96 10.84 5.33 -8.40
N VAL A 97 11.73 6.12 -7.87
CA VAL A 97 11.66 6.68 -6.51
C VAL A 97 11.07 8.08 -6.51
N LYS A 98 10.86 8.68 -5.36
CA LYS A 98 10.56 10.10 -5.25
C LYS A 98 11.78 10.90 -5.68
N PRO A 99 11.61 11.97 -6.47
CA PRO A 99 12.74 12.80 -6.89
C PRO A 99 13.32 13.56 -5.70
N ASP A 100 14.64 13.51 -5.57
CA ASP A 100 15.38 14.28 -4.56
C ASP A 100 15.66 15.72 -5.02
N SER A 101 15.65 15.95 -6.32
CA SER A 101 15.92 17.24 -6.95
C SER A 101 15.15 17.38 -8.26
N ARG A 102 15.18 18.61 -8.82
CA ARG A 102 14.66 18.89 -10.15
C ARG A 102 15.37 18.07 -11.23
N GLU A 103 16.69 18.00 -11.15
CA GLU A 103 17.52 17.26 -12.10
C GLU A 103 17.20 15.78 -12.09
N ASP A 104 16.93 15.24 -10.90
CA ASP A 104 16.55 13.85 -10.71
C ASP A 104 15.16 13.57 -11.31
N ALA A 105 14.18 14.45 -11.05
CA ALA A 105 12.86 14.37 -11.67
C ALA A 105 12.94 14.41 -13.20
N TYR A 106 13.71 15.34 -13.76
CA TYR A 106 13.89 15.47 -15.22
C TYR A 106 14.50 14.23 -15.83
N ARG A 107 15.51 13.65 -15.19
CA ARG A 107 16.13 12.41 -15.64
C ARG A 107 15.12 11.27 -15.70
N MET A 108 14.27 11.10 -14.68
CA MET A 108 13.21 10.09 -14.67
C MET A 108 12.18 10.35 -15.77
N TRP A 109 11.72 11.59 -15.93
CA TRP A 109 10.72 11.95 -16.94
C TRP A 109 11.23 11.79 -18.36
N GLN A 110 12.49 12.09 -18.62
CA GLN A 110 13.13 11.85 -19.93
C GLN A 110 13.16 10.36 -20.28
N GLN A 111 13.37 9.48 -19.28
CA GLN A 111 13.35 8.03 -19.47
C GLN A 111 11.93 7.47 -19.67
N MET A 112 10.89 8.17 -19.20
CA MET A 112 9.49 7.80 -19.39
C MET A 112 8.83 8.46 -20.59
N SER A 113 9.46 9.49 -21.18
CA SER A 113 8.92 10.27 -22.30
C SER A 113 8.76 9.40 -23.55
N ASP A 114 7.57 9.47 -24.18
CA ASP A 114 7.20 8.68 -25.37
C ASP A 114 7.35 7.16 -25.19
N ASP A 115 7.24 6.69 -23.94
CA ASP A 115 7.42 5.28 -23.59
C ASP A 115 6.33 4.78 -22.65
N THR A 116 6.32 3.47 -22.43
CA THR A 116 5.39 2.78 -21.53
C THR A 116 6.14 2.22 -20.34
N HIS A 117 5.72 2.59 -19.15
CA HIS A 117 6.29 2.11 -17.90
C HIS A 117 5.23 1.45 -17.03
N PRO A 118 5.53 0.32 -16.36
CA PRO A 118 4.60 -0.32 -15.44
C PRO A 118 4.55 0.37 -14.07
N VAL A 119 3.33 0.49 -13.55
CA VAL A 119 3.05 0.84 -12.15
C VAL A 119 2.52 -0.41 -11.45
N TRP A 120 3.15 -0.78 -10.36
CA TRP A 120 2.79 -1.94 -9.58
C TRP A 120 2.28 -1.51 -8.22
N THR A 121 1.17 -2.11 -7.77
CA THR A 121 0.71 -1.99 -6.39
C THR A 121 0.54 -3.38 -5.80
N ALA A 122 1.25 -3.65 -4.70
CA ALA A 122 0.98 -4.80 -3.86
C ALA A 122 0.00 -4.39 -2.74
N VAL A 123 -0.87 -5.33 -2.39
CA VAL A 123 -1.81 -5.20 -1.27
C VAL A 123 -1.77 -6.48 -0.46
N GLN A 124 -1.61 -6.36 0.85
CA GLN A 124 -1.69 -7.48 1.77
C GLN A 124 -2.77 -7.23 2.81
N ALA A 125 -3.52 -8.27 3.14
CA ALA A 125 -4.61 -8.23 4.11
C ALA A 125 -4.51 -9.41 5.08
N PRO A 126 -3.65 -9.35 6.12
CA PRO A 126 -3.69 -10.30 7.20
C PRO A 126 -4.94 -10.11 8.05
N GLN A 127 -5.60 -11.22 8.34
CA GLN A 127 -6.63 -11.33 9.36
C GLN A 127 -5.97 -11.69 10.68
N VAL A 128 -6.29 -10.94 11.72
CA VAL A 128 -5.76 -11.18 13.06
C VAL A 128 -6.86 -11.48 14.04
N SER A 129 -6.57 -12.36 14.99
CA SER A 129 -7.44 -12.68 16.13
C SER A 129 -6.65 -12.68 17.42
N LEU A 130 -7.40 -12.53 18.53
CA LEU A 130 -6.83 -12.56 19.86
C LEU A 130 -6.61 -14.03 20.29
N HIS A 131 -5.37 -14.38 20.56
CA HIS A 131 -5.03 -15.65 21.18
C HIS A 131 -4.75 -15.44 22.67
N ALA A 132 -5.65 -15.94 23.53
CA ALA A 132 -5.36 -16.12 24.93
C ALA A 132 -4.47 -17.38 25.06
N LYS A 133 -3.19 -17.23 25.38
CA LYS A 133 -2.36 -18.37 25.75
C LYS A 133 -2.96 -19.01 27.02
N ALA A 134 -3.02 -20.34 27.00
CA ALA A 134 -3.68 -21.15 28.03
C ALA A 134 -3.48 -20.65 29.50
N ALA A 135 -4.57 -20.62 30.24
CA ALA A 135 -4.74 -19.95 31.53
C ALA A 135 -3.86 -20.42 32.71
N ASN A 136 -2.81 -21.20 32.47
CA ASN A 136 -2.03 -21.86 33.53
C ASN A 136 -0.74 -21.10 33.95
N HIS A 137 -0.50 -19.90 33.44
CA HIS A 137 0.65 -19.09 33.89
C HIS A 137 0.29 -17.61 33.96
N PRO A 138 0.44 -16.94 35.11
CA PRO A 138 0.03 -15.52 35.28
C PRO A 138 0.78 -14.51 34.47
N SER A 139 1.85 -14.91 33.73
CA SER A 139 2.65 -14.02 32.89
C SER A 139 2.25 -14.00 31.40
N HIS A 140 1.21 -14.72 30.97
CA HIS A 140 0.84 -14.85 29.56
C HIS A 140 -0.24 -13.84 29.20
N LYS A 141 0.19 -12.67 28.74
CA LYS A 141 -0.71 -11.66 28.17
C LYS A 141 -1.30 -12.16 26.85
N PRO A 142 -2.59 -11.88 26.55
CA PRO A 142 -3.17 -12.18 25.26
C PRO A 142 -2.44 -11.40 24.15
N VAL A 143 -2.33 -12.01 23.00
CA VAL A 143 -1.57 -11.49 21.86
C VAL A 143 -2.42 -11.62 20.60
N LEU A 144 -2.42 -10.59 19.74
CA LEU A 144 -2.97 -10.68 18.40
C LEU A 144 -2.00 -11.46 17.50
N GLN A 145 -2.53 -12.45 16.79
CA GLN A 145 -1.78 -13.27 15.83
C GLN A 145 -2.49 -13.31 14.49
N ILE A 146 -1.71 -13.42 13.42
CA ILE A 146 -2.25 -13.65 12.08
C ILE A 146 -2.81 -15.06 12.02
N VAL A 147 -4.10 -15.19 11.66
CA VAL A 147 -4.78 -16.47 11.48
C VAL A 147 -4.93 -16.84 10.01
N SER A 148 -5.02 -15.87 9.15
CA SER A 148 -4.95 -16.03 7.68
C SER A 148 -4.42 -14.76 7.05
N GLN A 149 -3.86 -14.88 5.85
CA GLN A 149 -3.43 -13.71 5.07
C GLN A 149 -3.59 -13.97 3.59
N GLN A 150 -3.90 -12.92 2.86
CA GLN A 150 -3.92 -12.93 1.41
C GLN A 150 -3.15 -11.72 0.91
N GLN A 151 -2.54 -11.88 -0.25
CA GLN A 151 -1.78 -10.83 -0.93
C GLN A 151 -2.11 -10.85 -2.42
N ILE A 152 -2.15 -9.69 -3.01
CA ILE A 152 -2.24 -9.50 -4.45
C ILE A 152 -1.19 -8.49 -4.89
N THR A 153 -0.72 -8.63 -6.13
CA THR A 153 0.14 -7.65 -6.79
C THR A 153 -0.47 -7.36 -8.16
N GLU A 154 -0.85 -6.11 -8.38
CA GLU A 154 -1.47 -5.66 -9.63
C GLU A 154 -0.46 -4.82 -10.42
N ARG A 155 -0.44 -5.04 -11.75
CA ARG A 155 0.38 -4.28 -12.68
C ARG A 155 -0.51 -3.52 -13.66
N THR A 156 -0.16 -2.26 -13.92
CA THR A 156 -0.80 -1.41 -14.92
C THR A 156 0.27 -0.72 -15.73
N ASP A 157 0.19 -0.83 -17.05
CA ASP A 157 1.11 -0.13 -17.94
C ASP A 157 0.57 1.27 -18.23
N VAL A 158 1.41 2.27 -18.06
CA VAL A 158 1.10 3.69 -18.31
C VAL A 158 1.99 4.20 -19.43
N THR A 159 1.37 4.75 -20.47
CA THR A 159 2.09 5.31 -21.64
C THR A 159 2.07 6.82 -21.58
N PHE A 160 3.24 7.45 -21.70
CA PHE A 160 3.39 8.90 -21.78
C PHE A 160 3.44 9.37 -23.24
N ILE A 161 3.02 10.62 -23.44
CA ILE A 161 3.31 11.37 -24.66
C ILE A 161 4.79 11.77 -24.67
N PRO A 162 5.35 12.21 -25.83
CA PRO A 162 6.65 12.89 -25.86
C PRO A 162 6.62 14.13 -24.96
N LEU A 163 7.54 14.20 -23.98
CA LEU A 163 7.63 15.31 -23.03
C LEU A 163 8.64 16.35 -23.52
N THR A 164 8.24 17.61 -23.58
CA THR A 164 9.15 18.73 -23.84
C THR A 164 9.77 19.25 -22.56
N GLU A 165 10.88 19.95 -22.65
CA GLU A 165 11.53 20.59 -21.51
C GLU A 165 10.60 21.62 -20.84
N GLU A 166 9.82 22.35 -21.61
CA GLU A 166 8.83 23.31 -21.10
C GLU A 166 7.75 22.60 -20.27
N MET A 167 7.24 21.45 -20.73
CA MET A 167 6.25 20.67 -19.99
C MET A 167 6.81 20.19 -18.64
N MET A 168 8.04 19.68 -18.64
CA MET A 168 8.72 19.22 -17.42
C MET A 168 8.97 20.39 -16.47
N GLN A 169 9.36 21.56 -16.97
CA GLN A 169 9.57 22.76 -16.17
C GLN A 169 8.26 23.21 -15.51
N ASN A 170 7.19 23.38 -16.28
CA ASN A 170 5.91 23.82 -15.77
C ASN A 170 5.36 22.86 -14.70
N TYR A 171 5.59 21.56 -14.87
CA TYR A 171 5.15 20.57 -13.91
C TYR A 171 5.98 20.59 -12.63
N TRP A 172 7.29 20.75 -12.71
CA TRP A 172 8.14 20.91 -11.53
C TRP A 172 7.75 22.15 -10.72
N ASP A 173 7.53 23.26 -11.40
CA ASP A 173 7.21 24.55 -10.77
C ASP A 173 5.81 24.53 -10.09
N SER A 174 4.94 23.58 -10.43
CA SER A 174 3.66 23.36 -9.75
C SER A 174 3.79 22.82 -8.31
N GLY A 175 4.94 22.24 -7.96
CA GLY A 175 5.18 21.58 -6.69
C GLY A 175 4.52 20.21 -6.53
N GLU A 176 3.75 19.75 -7.54
CA GLU A 176 3.06 18.43 -7.49
C GLU A 176 4.01 17.22 -7.46
N PRO A 177 5.21 17.24 -8.10
CA PRO A 177 6.10 16.10 -8.19
C PRO A 177 6.62 15.53 -6.87
N ALA A 178 6.83 16.37 -5.87
CA ALA A 178 7.75 16.15 -4.75
C ALA A 178 7.46 14.91 -3.87
N ASP A 179 6.21 14.45 -3.80
CA ASP A 179 5.81 13.36 -2.90
C ASP A 179 5.47 12.04 -3.62
N LYS A 180 5.76 11.95 -4.92
CA LYS A 180 5.30 10.84 -5.75
C LYS A 180 6.45 10.02 -6.32
N ALA A 181 6.32 8.69 -6.30
CA ALA A 181 7.23 7.80 -7.03
C ALA A 181 7.21 8.13 -8.52
N GLY A 182 8.39 8.26 -9.13
CA GLY A 182 8.54 8.73 -10.52
C GLY A 182 8.22 10.21 -10.73
N GLY A 183 7.95 10.96 -9.64
CA GLY A 183 7.70 12.39 -9.69
C GLY A 183 6.44 12.81 -10.47
N TYR A 184 5.41 11.95 -10.59
CA TYR A 184 4.16 12.36 -11.24
C TYR A 184 2.92 11.77 -10.58
N GLY A 185 1.78 12.43 -10.77
CA GLY A 185 0.49 12.00 -10.27
C GLY A 185 -0.58 11.95 -11.36
N ILE A 186 -1.17 10.76 -11.59
CA ILE A 186 -2.24 10.59 -12.60
C ILE A 186 -3.56 11.30 -12.24
N GLN A 187 -3.71 11.75 -11.00
CA GLN A 187 -4.90 12.47 -10.53
C GLN A 187 -4.75 13.99 -10.64
N GLY A 188 -3.55 14.49 -10.87
CA GLY A 188 -3.22 15.90 -10.95
C GLY A 188 -2.81 16.35 -12.35
N LEU A 189 -1.94 17.35 -12.41
CA LEU A 189 -1.43 17.90 -13.68
C LEU A 189 -0.66 16.87 -14.51
N GLY A 190 -0.01 15.88 -13.85
CA GLY A 190 0.67 14.78 -14.52
C GLY A 190 -0.25 13.90 -15.37
N ALA A 191 -1.57 13.97 -15.18
CA ALA A 191 -2.53 13.29 -16.04
C ALA A 191 -2.44 13.72 -17.51
N ALA A 192 -2.02 14.96 -17.78
CA ALA A 192 -1.85 15.49 -19.14
C ALA A 192 -0.74 14.79 -19.93
N TRP A 193 0.16 14.09 -19.25
CA TRP A 193 1.26 13.34 -19.87
C TRP A 193 0.86 11.93 -20.28
N VAL A 194 -0.25 11.40 -19.70
CA VAL A 194 -0.69 10.03 -19.91
C VAL A 194 -1.57 9.94 -21.16
N SER A 195 -1.09 9.28 -22.19
CA SER A 195 -1.83 9.02 -23.42
C SER A 195 -2.67 7.74 -23.34
N ARG A 196 -2.23 6.76 -22.54
CA ARG A 196 -2.90 5.46 -22.42
C ARG A 196 -2.60 4.78 -21.08
N ILE A 197 -3.58 4.02 -20.61
CA ILE A 197 -3.45 3.07 -19.50
C ILE A 197 -3.88 1.69 -19.99
N ASN A 198 -3.10 0.66 -19.70
CA ASN A 198 -3.47 -0.73 -19.89
C ASN A 198 -3.46 -1.45 -18.55
N GLY A 199 -4.63 -1.63 -17.95
CA GLY A 199 -4.84 -2.16 -16.59
C GLY A 199 -5.79 -1.33 -15.74
N SER A 200 -5.57 -1.29 -14.44
CA SER A 200 -6.42 -0.63 -13.47
C SER A 200 -5.98 0.82 -13.18
N TYR A 201 -6.85 1.79 -13.44
CA TYR A 201 -6.62 3.19 -13.05
C TYR A 201 -6.38 3.33 -11.54
N THR A 202 -7.18 2.66 -10.72
CA THR A 202 -7.06 2.75 -9.26
C THR A 202 -5.78 2.11 -8.73
N ASN A 203 -5.20 1.16 -9.49
CA ASN A 203 -3.86 0.64 -9.23
C ASN A 203 -2.81 1.76 -9.35
N VAL A 204 -2.85 2.54 -10.44
CA VAL A 204 -1.93 3.67 -10.66
C VAL A 204 -2.10 4.75 -9.59
N VAL A 205 -3.33 4.99 -9.12
CA VAL A 205 -3.60 5.90 -7.99
C VAL A 205 -2.98 5.41 -6.69
N GLY A 206 -2.81 4.07 -6.53
CA GLY A 206 -2.13 3.48 -5.38
C GLY A 206 -2.89 2.40 -4.62
N LEU A 207 -4.04 1.94 -5.14
CA LEU A 207 -4.79 0.81 -4.60
C LEU A 207 -5.67 0.19 -5.71
N PRO A 208 -5.42 -1.06 -6.15
CA PRO A 208 -6.27 -1.74 -7.13
C PRO A 208 -7.63 -2.09 -6.48
N LEU A 209 -8.58 -1.14 -6.54
CA LEU A 209 -9.76 -1.12 -5.68
C LEU A 209 -10.66 -2.35 -5.86
N ALA A 210 -10.93 -2.77 -7.09
CA ALA A 210 -11.79 -3.93 -7.36
C ALA A 210 -11.19 -5.21 -6.76
N GLN A 211 -9.89 -5.43 -6.96
CA GLN A 211 -9.16 -6.59 -6.43
C GLN A 211 -9.05 -6.52 -4.90
N THR A 212 -8.83 -5.33 -4.34
CA THR A 212 -8.78 -5.12 -2.88
C THR A 212 -10.12 -5.43 -2.22
N VAL A 213 -11.24 -4.99 -2.81
CA VAL A 213 -12.58 -5.30 -2.29
C VAL A 213 -12.85 -6.81 -2.36
N ALA A 214 -12.47 -7.48 -3.44
CA ALA A 214 -12.59 -8.93 -3.57
C ALA A 214 -11.73 -9.66 -2.52
N LEU A 215 -10.50 -9.21 -2.30
CA LEU A 215 -9.58 -9.74 -1.29
C LEU A 215 -10.21 -9.69 0.11
N ILE A 216 -10.74 -8.53 0.51
CA ILE A 216 -11.39 -8.33 1.81
C ILE A 216 -12.62 -9.25 1.96
N LYS A 217 -13.45 -9.38 0.92
CA LYS A 217 -14.62 -10.27 0.92
C LYS A 217 -14.21 -11.73 1.10
N ASN A 218 -13.18 -12.19 0.39
CA ASN A 218 -12.70 -13.57 0.47
C ASN A 218 -12.22 -13.92 1.89
N ILE A 219 -11.42 -13.05 2.51
CA ILE A 219 -10.94 -13.24 3.89
C ILE A 219 -12.13 -13.30 4.86
N THR A 220 -13.15 -12.47 4.65
CA THR A 220 -14.33 -12.43 5.52
C THR A 220 -15.18 -13.71 5.38
N ALA A 221 -15.31 -14.24 4.16
CA ALA A 221 -16.09 -15.46 3.90
C ALA A 221 -15.42 -16.71 4.50
N ILE A 222 -14.09 -16.81 4.44
CA ILE A 222 -13.32 -17.90 5.07
C ILE A 222 -13.61 -17.93 6.58
N SER A 223 -13.57 -16.78 7.26
CA SER A 223 -13.83 -16.67 8.68
C SER A 223 -15.25 -17.02 9.11
N ALA A 224 -16.22 -16.90 8.22
CA ALA A 224 -17.61 -17.29 8.51
C ALA A 224 -17.78 -18.82 8.48
N ASN A 225 -17.08 -19.50 7.57
CA ASN A 225 -17.13 -20.95 7.42
C ASN A 225 -16.39 -21.70 8.55
N ASP A 226 -15.32 -21.11 9.10
CA ASP A 226 -14.56 -21.72 10.21
C ASP A 226 -15.31 -21.65 11.56
N LYS A 227 -16.45 -20.95 11.62
CA LYS A 227 -17.29 -20.81 12.83
C LYS A 227 -18.60 -21.61 12.76
N ALA A 228 -18.87 -22.28 11.64
CA ALA A 228 -20.04 -23.13 11.43
C ALA A 228 -19.72 -24.60 11.66
#